data_7daa782c9b26c7da483065c5bb7099ef
#
_entry.id   7daa782c9b26c7da483065c5bb7099ef
#
_cell.length_a   1.000
_cell.length_b   1.000
_cell.length_c   1.000
_cell.angle_alpha   90.00
_cell.angle_beta   90.00
_cell.angle_gamma   90.00
#
_symmetry.space_group_name_H-M   'P 1'
#
loop_
_entity.id
_entity.type
_entity.pdbx_description
1 polymer ?
#
loop_
_entity_poly.entity_id
_entity_poly.type
_entity_poly.pdbx_seq_one_letter_code
_entity_poly.pdbx_strand_id
1 'polypeptide(L)'
;MRKMGMGKAPAITTVDMAKAWMSEGHVFTCDHSNEVCAEALKVLEAGRKSGVPIFHTTTGYIGERQWDLPRWDEKIPMSALDISSHWLEIDPKLKPRPEEPVIHKKYASNFFGTHLAQTLTYLGVDTVIVMGATSCACVRHTVMDSTGYGFKTVIPEGTIGDRVPGVIEWNLFDMEAKFCDVEPVDVVVKYLEGIDSSVYRKPERKYGK
;
A
#
# COMPACT_ATOMS: atom_id res chain seq x y z
N MET A 1 -20.48 7.16 10.00
CA MET A 1 -19.31 7.85 10.64
C MET A 1 -19.03 9.17 9.94
N ARG A 2 -18.28 10.11 10.56
CA ARG A 2 -17.90 11.36 9.87
C ARG A 2 -16.78 11.04 8.87
N LYS A 3 -16.92 11.49 7.62
CA LYS A 3 -15.91 11.30 6.56
C LYS A 3 -14.87 12.43 6.56
N MET A 4 -13.61 12.09 6.32
CA MET A 4 -12.55 13.07 6.02
C MET A 4 -12.63 13.57 4.57
N GLY A 5 -13.20 12.74 3.71
CA GLY A 5 -13.27 12.94 2.27
C GLY A 5 -11.93 12.82 1.55
N MET A 6 -11.95 12.94 0.25
CA MET A 6 -10.79 12.90 -0.63
C MET A 6 -10.35 14.30 -1.03
N GLY A 7 -9.05 14.55 -1.06
CA GLY A 7 -8.46 15.84 -1.40
C GLY A 7 -8.31 16.09 -2.90
N LYS A 8 -7.28 16.83 -3.30
CA LYS A 8 -7.03 17.18 -4.71
C LYS A 8 -5.80 16.49 -5.30
N ALA A 9 -4.88 16.03 -4.46
CA ALA A 9 -3.60 15.45 -4.86
C ALA A 9 -3.39 14.08 -4.20
N PRO A 10 -4.08 13.01 -4.68
CA PRO A 10 -3.93 11.68 -4.11
C PRO A 10 -2.60 11.01 -4.51
N ALA A 11 -2.17 10.04 -3.71
CA ALA A 11 -1.22 9.01 -4.11
C ALA A 11 -1.76 7.63 -3.73
N ILE A 12 -1.36 6.62 -4.46
CA ILE A 12 -1.72 5.23 -4.16
C ILE A 12 -0.49 4.55 -3.54
N THR A 13 -0.67 3.83 -2.43
CA THR A 13 0.35 2.94 -1.90
C THR A 13 -0.21 1.54 -1.72
N THR A 14 0.48 0.54 -2.29
CA THR A 14 0.18 -0.85 -2.02
C THR A 14 1.05 -1.36 -0.88
N VAL A 15 0.45 -2.12 0.01
CA VAL A 15 1.07 -2.67 1.21
C VAL A 15 1.25 -4.16 0.99
N ASP A 16 2.49 -4.62 0.82
CA ASP A 16 2.83 -6.03 0.70
C ASP A 16 1.99 -6.82 -0.34
N MET A 17 1.62 -6.18 -1.47
CA MET A 17 0.95 -6.87 -2.58
C MET A 17 1.96 -7.60 -3.48
N ALA A 18 2.91 -8.29 -2.84
CA ALA A 18 3.89 -9.16 -3.49
C ALA A 18 3.38 -10.61 -3.53
N LYS A 19 4.05 -11.45 -4.29
CA LYS A 19 3.69 -12.87 -4.47
C LYS A 19 3.54 -13.61 -3.13
N ALA A 20 4.36 -13.29 -2.12
CA ALA A 20 4.29 -13.92 -0.81
C ALA A 20 2.91 -13.76 -0.13
N TRP A 21 2.17 -12.70 -0.42
CA TRP A 21 0.84 -12.46 0.14
C TRP A 21 -0.29 -12.72 -0.85
N MET A 22 -0.02 -12.54 -2.16
CA MET A 22 -1.06 -12.56 -3.20
C MET A 22 -1.04 -13.82 -4.06
N SER A 23 -0.01 -14.66 -3.98
CA SER A 23 0.09 -15.94 -4.67
C SER A 23 0.07 -17.11 -3.68
N GLU A 24 -0.44 -18.26 -4.10
CA GLU A 24 -0.48 -19.47 -3.29
C GLU A 24 0.93 -20.03 -3.03
N GLY A 25 1.07 -20.74 -1.90
CA GLY A 25 2.28 -21.51 -1.59
C GLY A 25 3.28 -20.82 -0.64
N HIS A 26 2.99 -19.64 -0.15
CA HIS A 26 3.79 -18.97 0.88
C HIS A 26 3.07 -18.91 2.23
N VAL A 27 3.83 -18.88 3.33
CA VAL A 27 3.29 -18.83 4.70
C VAL A 27 2.47 -17.56 4.97
N PHE A 28 2.67 -16.51 4.19
CA PHE A 28 1.95 -15.25 4.29
C PHE A 28 0.77 -15.11 3.32
N THR A 29 0.49 -16.11 2.48
CA THR A 29 -0.61 -16.02 1.50
C THR A 29 -1.94 -15.67 2.16
N CYS A 30 -2.60 -14.65 1.62
CA CYS A 30 -3.91 -14.20 2.08
C CYS A 30 -5.05 -14.98 1.40
N ASP A 31 -6.14 -15.14 2.13
CA ASP A 31 -7.38 -15.67 1.56
C ASP A 31 -7.95 -14.66 0.52
N HIS A 32 -8.66 -15.17 -0.47
CA HIS A 32 -9.29 -14.35 -1.52
C HIS A 32 -8.35 -13.37 -2.23
N SER A 33 -7.05 -13.69 -2.32
CA SER A 33 -6.03 -12.81 -2.89
C SER A 33 -6.29 -12.45 -4.36
N ASN A 34 -6.97 -13.33 -5.12
CA ASN A 34 -7.32 -13.06 -6.50
C ASN A 34 -8.37 -11.96 -6.62
N GLU A 35 -9.39 -11.98 -5.78
CA GLU A 35 -10.45 -10.97 -5.71
C GLU A 35 -9.86 -9.63 -5.23
N VAL A 36 -9.02 -9.66 -4.20
CA VAL A 36 -8.32 -8.49 -3.69
C VAL A 36 -7.47 -7.85 -4.79
N CYS A 37 -6.70 -8.63 -5.54
CA CYS A 37 -5.89 -8.13 -6.66
C CYS A 37 -6.76 -7.58 -7.78
N ALA A 38 -7.91 -8.20 -8.08
CA ALA A 38 -8.81 -7.73 -9.13
C ALA A 38 -9.39 -6.35 -8.80
N GLU A 39 -9.84 -6.14 -7.56
CA GLU A 39 -10.34 -4.84 -7.11
C GLU A 39 -9.21 -3.78 -7.05
N ALA A 40 -8.05 -4.14 -6.52
CA ALA A 40 -6.90 -3.25 -6.48
C ALA A 40 -6.43 -2.83 -7.88
N LEU A 41 -6.46 -3.74 -8.87
CA LEU A 41 -6.09 -3.41 -10.24
C LEU A 41 -6.97 -2.33 -10.85
N LYS A 42 -8.29 -2.30 -10.56
CA LYS A 42 -9.19 -1.24 -11.04
C LYS A 42 -8.72 0.14 -10.54
N VAL A 43 -8.36 0.23 -9.27
CA VAL A 43 -7.87 1.46 -8.65
C VAL A 43 -6.51 1.87 -9.23
N LEU A 44 -5.58 0.92 -9.40
CA LEU A 44 -4.28 1.17 -10.01
C LEU A 44 -4.42 1.68 -11.45
N GLU A 45 -5.26 1.05 -12.28
CA GLU A 45 -5.45 1.48 -13.68
C GLU A 45 -6.08 2.87 -13.78
N ALA A 46 -7.03 3.22 -12.90
CA ALA A 46 -7.58 4.57 -12.83
C ALA A 46 -6.51 5.60 -12.44
N GLY A 47 -5.69 5.31 -11.42
CA GLY A 47 -4.57 6.16 -11.02
C GLY A 47 -3.53 6.34 -12.12
N ARG A 48 -3.16 5.26 -12.81
CA ARG A 48 -2.22 5.27 -13.95
C ARG A 48 -2.71 6.15 -15.10
N LYS A 49 -4.00 6.03 -15.43
CA LYS A 49 -4.62 6.83 -16.49
C LYS A 49 -4.57 8.33 -16.21
N SER A 50 -4.72 8.72 -14.96
CA SER A 50 -4.73 10.12 -14.50
C SER A 50 -3.35 10.62 -14.04
N GLY A 51 -2.30 9.81 -14.14
CA GLY A 51 -0.94 10.19 -13.73
C GLY A 51 -0.76 10.39 -12.23
N VAL A 52 -1.57 9.69 -11.42
CA VAL A 52 -1.45 9.67 -9.95
C VAL A 52 -0.21 8.88 -9.54
N PRO A 53 0.63 9.39 -8.61
CA PRO A 53 1.80 8.67 -8.12
C PRO A 53 1.40 7.34 -7.43
N ILE A 54 2.09 6.26 -7.81
CA ILE A 54 1.89 4.93 -7.25
C ILE A 54 3.19 4.45 -6.63
N PHE A 55 3.11 3.95 -5.38
CA PHE A 55 4.24 3.40 -4.63
C PHE A 55 3.88 1.99 -4.16
N HIS A 56 4.62 1.01 -4.62
CA HIS A 56 4.52 -0.34 -4.07
C HIS A 56 5.44 -0.50 -2.88
N THR A 57 5.03 -1.28 -1.89
CA THR A 57 5.92 -1.67 -0.80
C THR A 57 5.91 -3.19 -0.61
N THR A 58 7.01 -3.71 -0.13
CA THR A 58 7.11 -5.10 0.31
C THR A 58 8.07 -5.20 1.50
N THR A 59 7.74 -6.07 2.45
CA THR A 59 8.60 -6.33 3.60
C THR A 59 9.65 -7.36 3.22
N GLY A 60 10.94 -7.10 3.50
CA GLY A 60 11.99 -8.06 3.19
C GLY A 60 13.31 -7.77 3.91
N TYR A 61 14.09 -8.84 4.13
CA TYR A 61 15.33 -8.84 4.89
C TYR A 61 16.49 -9.36 4.06
N ILE A 62 17.74 -8.97 4.39
CA ILE A 62 18.89 -9.15 3.52
C ILE A 62 19.70 -10.39 3.89
N GLY A 63 19.76 -11.36 2.97
CA GLY A 63 20.68 -12.48 2.98
C GLY A 63 20.42 -13.50 4.10
N GLU A 64 21.26 -14.54 4.16
CA GLU A 64 21.09 -15.68 5.06
C GLU A 64 21.14 -15.30 6.56
N ARG A 65 21.95 -14.31 6.91
CA ARG A 65 22.11 -13.89 8.32
C ARG A 65 21.03 -12.92 8.78
N GLN A 66 20.40 -12.23 7.84
CA GLN A 66 19.31 -11.27 8.10
C GLN A 66 19.56 -10.36 9.31
N TRP A 67 20.70 -9.68 9.33
CA TRP A 67 21.10 -8.78 10.42
C TRP A 67 20.12 -7.63 10.65
N ASP A 68 19.29 -7.38 9.68
CA ASP A 68 18.21 -6.39 9.68
C ASP A 68 16.84 -6.98 10.07
N LEU A 69 16.80 -8.25 10.49
CA LEU A 69 15.59 -8.92 10.96
C LEU A 69 15.13 -8.31 12.29
N PRO A 70 13.88 -7.85 12.40
CA PRO A 70 13.38 -7.28 13.64
C PRO A 70 13.00 -8.36 14.66
N ARG A 71 12.89 -7.96 15.92
CA ARG A 71 12.33 -8.82 16.97
C ARG A 71 10.93 -9.36 16.67
N TRP A 72 10.26 -8.79 15.72
CA TRP A 72 8.94 -9.25 15.24
C TRP A 72 8.97 -10.70 14.74
N ASP A 73 10.14 -11.20 14.28
CA ASP A 73 10.33 -12.60 13.88
C ASP A 73 10.09 -13.59 15.04
N GLU A 74 10.22 -13.17 16.29
CA GLU A 74 9.87 -13.98 17.45
C GLU A 74 8.36 -14.29 17.56
N LYS A 75 7.52 -13.59 16.80
CA LYS A 75 6.05 -13.76 16.78
C LYS A 75 5.51 -14.34 15.47
N ILE A 76 6.05 -13.91 14.35
CA ILE A 76 5.64 -14.35 13.01
C ILE A 76 6.90 -14.54 12.15
N PRO A 77 6.93 -15.52 11.24
CA PRO A 77 8.13 -15.96 10.55
C PRO A 77 8.63 -14.95 9.49
N MET A 78 9.04 -13.75 9.93
CA MET A 78 9.54 -12.69 9.05
C MET A 78 10.81 -13.12 8.31
N SER A 79 11.58 -14.05 8.86
CA SER A 79 12.76 -14.66 8.24
C SER A 79 12.47 -15.39 6.92
N ALA A 80 11.20 -15.74 6.65
CA ALA A 80 10.78 -16.29 5.37
C ALA A 80 10.79 -15.26 4.22
N LEU A 81 11.03 -13.97 4.51
CA LEU A 81 10.97 -12.87 3.56
C LEU A 81 12.38 -12.40 3.17
N ASP A 82 13.12 -13.23 2.43
CA ASP A 82 14.42 -12.83 1.86
C ASP A 82 14.21 -11.88 0.68
N ILE A 83 14.89 -10.73 0.72
CA ILE A 83 14.77 -9.68 -0.30
C ILE A 83 15.19 -10.12 -1.71
N SER A 84 16.02 -11.14 -1.82
CA SER A 84 16.43 -11.73 -3.10
C SER A 84 15.44 -12.74 -3.65
N SER A 85 14.45 -13.13 -2.86
CA SER A 85 13.45 -14.12 -3.26
C SER A 85 12.44 -13.54 -4.25
N HIS A 86 12.06 -14.35 -5.26
CA HIS A 86 10.98 -14.02 -6.18
C HIS A 86 9.62 -13.79 -5.48
N TRP A 87 9.47 -14.26 -4.24
CA TRP A 87 8.28 -14.04 -3.43
C TRP A 87 8.04 -12.57 -3.10
N LEU A 88 9.10 -11.74 -3.12
CA LEU A 88 8.98 -10.32 -2.84
C LEU A 88 8.76 -9.44 -4.08
N GLU A 89 8.71 -10.03 -5.26
CA GLU A 89 8.24 -9.32 -6.45
C GLU A 89 6.76 -8.97 -6.31
N ILE A 90 6.39 -7.76 -6.74
CA ILE A 90 4.97 -7.36 -6.79
C ILE A 90 4.20 -8.36 -7.65
N ASP A 91 3.04 -8.80 -7.16
CA ASP A 91 2.27 -9.84 -7.84
C ASP A 91 1.88 -9.40 -9.27
N PRO A 92 2.14 -10.23 -10.30
CA PRO A 92 1.89 -9.87 -11.70
C PRO A 92 0.41 -9.60 -12.01
N LYS A 93 -0.52 -10.06 -11.17
CA LYS A 93 -1.95 -9.70 -11.28
C LYS A 93 -2.18 -8.20 -11.21
N LEU A 94 -1.30 -7.44 -10.55
CA LEU A 94 -1.35 -5.98 -10.45
C LEU A 94 -0.70 -5.27 -11.63
N LYS A 95 -0.05 -5.99 -12.55
CA LYS A 95 0.65 -5.45 -13.72
C LYS A 95 1.59 -4.29 -13.36
N PRO A 96 2.55 -4.48 -12.42
CA PRO A 96 3.43 -3.39 -11.97
C PRO A 96 4.20 -2.80 -13.16
N ARG A 97 4.42 -1.48 -13.13
CA ARG A 97 5.12 -0.74 -14.19
C ARG A 97 6.53 -0.36 -13.75
N PRO A 98 7.51 -0.30 -14.67
CA PRO A 98 8.89 0.04 -14.31
C PRO A 98 9.09 1.41 -13.65
N GLU A 99 8.17 2.35 -13.91
CA GLU A 99 8.18 3.69 -13.30
C GLU A 99 7.56 3.75 -11.91
N GLU A 100 6.92 2.67 -11.46
CA GLU A 100 6.31 2.58 -10.14
C GLU A 100 7.35 2.06 -9.13
N PRO A 101 7.84 2.89 -8.19
CA PRO A 101 8.87 2.45 -7.25
C PRO A 101 8.37 1.38 -6.31
N VAL A 102 9.24 0.40 -6.02
CA VAL A 102 9.04 -0.60 -4.98
C VAL A 102 9.92 -0.26 -3.78
N ILE A 103 9.31 0.03 -2.64
CA ILE A 103 10.01 0.36 -1.39
C ILE A 103 10.09 -0.89 -0.51
N HIS A 104 11.30 -1.32 -0.20
CA HIS A 104 11.53 -2.41 0.75
C HIS A 104 11.51 -1.87 2.17
N LYS A 105 10.49 -2.24 2.93
CA LYS A 105 10.35 -1.86 4.34
C LYS A 105 10.80 -2.99 5.29
N LYS A 106 11.10 -2.63 6.53
CA LYS A 106 11.61 -3.55 7.56
C LYS A 106 10.61 -3.80 8.68
N TYR A 107 9.48 -3.09 8.65
CA TYR A 107 8.43 -3.21 9.66
C TYR A 107 7.05 -3.04 9.01
N ALA A 108 5.99 -3.05 9.81
CA ALA A 108 4.61 -3.11 9.32
C ALA A 108 4.23 -1.94 8.42
N SER A 109 4.41 -0.71 8.90
CA SER A 109 3.97 0.49 8.17
C SER A 109 4.82 0.79 6.94
N ASN A 110 4.17 1.23 5.85
CA ASN A 110 4.85 1.76 4.66
C ASN A 110 5.63 3.04 4.96
N PHE A 111 5.34 3.72 6.05
CA PHE A 111 5.99 4.97 6.45
C PHE A 111 7.16 4.76 7.40
N PHE A 112 7.06 3.79 8.31
CA PHE A 112 8.07 3.60 9.34
C PHE A 112 9.42 3.14 8.76
N GLY A 113 10.46 3.97 8.95
CA GLY A 113 11.81 3.68 8.47
C GLY A 113 11.97 3.72 6.94
N THR A 114 11.03 4.33 6.23
CA THR A 114 11.08 4.52 4.77
C THR A 114 11.11 6.01 4.42
N HIS A 115 11.33 6.30 3.14
CA HIS A 115 11.28 7.68 2.62
C HIS A 115 9.88 8.08 2.11
N LEU A 116 8.85 7.25 2.30
CA LEU A 116 7.53 7.49 1.69
C LEU A 116 6.92 8.83 2.12
N ALA A 117 6.89 9.12 3.42
CA ALA A 117 6.34 10.38 3.93
C ALA A 117 7.01 11.61 3.32
N GLN A 118 8.35 11.60 3.25
CA GLN A 118 9.13 12.68 2.64
C GLN A 118 8.79 12.85 1.16
N THR A 119 8.69 11.74 0.42
CA THR A 119 8.37 11.75 -1.00
C THR A 119 6.98 12.32 -1.26
N LEU A 120 5.97 11.83 -0.52
CA LEU A 120 4.59 12.32 -0.66
C LEU A 120 4.47 13.81 -0.33
N THR A 121 5.12 14.25 0.75
CA THR A 121 5.16 15.67 1.12
C THR A 121 5.82 16.52 0.04
N TYR A 122 6.94 16.07 -0.55
CA TYR A 122 7.61 16.78 -1.63
C TYR A 122 6.73 16.90 -2.87
N LEU A 123 5.98 15.86 -3.22
CA LEU A 123 5.05 15.85 -4.35
C LEU A 123 3.81 16.73 -4.13
N GLY A 124 3.55 17.18 -2.89
CA GLY A 124 2.36 17.94 -2.52
C GLY A 124 1.10 17.09 -2.37
N VAL A 125 1.27 15.80 -2.07
CA VAL A 125 0.16 14.86 -1.83
C VAL A 125 -0.62 15.28 -0.59
N ASP A 126 -1.94 15.20 -0.65
CA ASP A 126 -2.86 15.48 0.46
C ASP A 126 -3.70 14.27 0.88
N THR A 127 -3.75 13.25 0.03
CA THR A 127 -4.59 12.06 0.22
C THR A 127 -3.79 10.79 -0.11
N VAL A 128 -3.86 9.79 0.74
CA VAL A 128 -3.21 8.49 0.52
C VAL A 128 -4.26 7.40 0.40
N ILE A 129 -4.28 6.72 -0.73
CA ILE A 129 -5.12 5.55 -0.97
C ILE A 129 -4.30 4.32 -0.62
N VAL A 130 -4.77 3.55 0.38
CA VAL A 130 -4.06 2.39 0.94
C VAL A 130 -4.76 1.11 0.54
N MET A 131 -4.04 0.17 -0.06
CA MET A 131 -4.53 -1.16 -0.46
C MET A 131 -3.51 -2.22 -0.07
N GLY A 132 -3.92 -3.47 0.13
CA GLY A 132 -3.00 -4.60 0.30
C GLY A 132 -3.20 -5.44 1.55
N ALA A 133 -2.11 -5.97 2.13
CA ALA A 133 -2.13 -6.97 3.20
C ALA A 133 -1.11 -6.63 4.31
N THR A 134 -1.36 -7.09 5.52
CA THR A 134 -2.59 -7.65 6.05
C THR A 134 -3.39 -6.60 6.80
N SER A 135 -4.72 -6.75 6.86
CA SER A 135 -5.62 -5.78 7.49
C SER A 135 -5.22 -5.43 8.91
N CYS A 136 -4.90 -6.45 9.71
CA CYS A 136 -4.62 -6.31 11.14
C CYS A 136 -3.20 -5.80 11.48
N ALA A 137 -2.27 -5.79 10.51
CA ALA A 137 -0.88 -5.40 10.72
C ALA A 137 -0.45 -4.29 9.76
N CYS A 138 0.10 -4.65 8.58
CA CYS A 138 0.78 -3.69 7.72
C CYS A 138 -0.16 -2.60 7.18
N VAL A 139 -1.38 -2.95 6.78
CA VAL A 139 -2.39 -1.98 6.34
C VAL A 139 -2.77 -1.06 7.50
N ARG A 140 -3.12 -1.62 8.66
CA ARG A 140 -3.50 -0.84 9.83
C ARG A 140 -2.42 0.17 10.24
N HIS A 141 -1.17 -0.27 10.36
CA HIS A 141 -0.07 0.62 10.74
C HIS A 141 0.17 1.70 9.68
N THR A 142 0.05 1.36 8.40
CA THR A 142 0.18 2.32 7.30
C THR A 142 -0.92 3.39 7.37
N VAL A 143 -2.17 3.00 7.63
CA VAL A 143 -3.31 3.92 7.77
C VAL A 143 -3.11 4.87 8.96
N MET A 144 -2.70 4.34 10.12
CA MET A 144 -2.46 5.16 11.32
C MET A 144 -1.33 6.17 11.09
N ASP A 145 -0.21 5.74 10.50
CA ASP A 145 0.91 6.63 10.21
C ASP A 145 0.55 7.66 9.13
N SER A 146 -0.16 7.25 8.08
CA SER A 146 -0.66 8.17 7.04
C SER A 146 -1.44 9.33 7.65
N THR A 147 -2.40 9.02 8.52
CA THR A 147 -3.19 10.01 9.24
C THR A 147 -2.34 10.80 10.22
N GLY A 148 -1.39 10.16 10.90
CA GLY A 148 -0.44 10.79 11.81
C GLY A 148 0.48 11.81 11.12
N TYR A 149 0.84 11.57 9.85
CA TYR A 149 1.56 12.53 9.00
C TYR A 149 0.67 13.62 8.39
N GLY A 150 -0.65 13.61 8.67
CA GLY A 150 -1.60 14.64 8.24
C GLY A 150 -2.22 14.39 6.86
N PHE A 151 -2.06 13.22 6.27
CA PHE A 151 -2.75 12.87 5.04
C PHE A 151 -4.20 12.44 5.31
N LYS A 152 -5.11 12.80 4.42
CA LYS A 152 -6.40 12.12 4.32
C LYS A 152 -6.14 10.69 3.87
N THR A 153 -6.73 9.72 4.53
CA THR A 153 -6.45 8.32 4.23
C THR A 153 -7.73 7.61 3.80
N VAL A 154 -7.64 6.88 2.69
CA VAL A 154 -8.78 6.17 2.08
C VAL A 154 -8.41 4.72 1.82
N ILE A 155 -9.30 3.82 2.16
CA ILE A 155 -9.24 2.40 1.79
C ILE A 155 -10.35 2.11 0.78
N PRO A 156 -10.04 1.68 -0.45
CA PRO A 156 -11.04 1.13 -1.36
C PRO A 156 -11.54 -0.22 -0.85
N GLU A 157 -12.84 -0.38 -0.70
CA GLU A 157 -13.46 -1.61 -0.21
C GLU A 157 -13.10 -2.82 -1.11
N GLY A 158 -12.80 -3.97 -0.50
CA GLY A 158 -12.42 -5.19 -1.25
C GLY A 158 -10.97 -5.24 -1.71
N THR A 159 -10.15 -4.21 -1.43
CA THR A 159 -8.71 -4.18 -1.81
C THR A 159 -7.77 -4.62 -0.69
N ILE A 160 -8.31 -5.08 0.44
CA ILE A 160 -7.54 -5.50 1.62
C ILE A 160 -7.63 -7.01 1.79
N GLY A 161 -6.47 -7.64 1.96
CA GLY A 161 -6.35 -9.07 2.23
C GLY A 161 -5.95 -9.39 3.68
N ASP A 162 -6.37 -10.56 4.16
CA ASP A 162 -5.89 -11.18 5.40
C ASP A 162 -6.06 -12.70 5.32
N ARG A 163 -5.65 -13.43 6.37
CA ARG A 163 -5.68 -14.91 6.46
C ARG A 163 -6.72 -15.43 7.44
N VAL A 164 -7.30 -14.56 8.24
CA VAL A 164 -8.21 -14.95 9.31
C VAL A 164 -9.61 -14.40 9.05
N PRO A 165 -10.64 -15.24 9.01
CA PRO A 165 -12.02 -14.78 8.83
C PRO A 165 -12.43 -13.75 9.89
N GLY A 166 -13.14 -12.72 9.50
CA GLY A 166 -13.65 -11.68 10.40
C GLY A 166 -12.63 -10.59 10.77
N VAL A 167 -11.33 -10.84 10.54
CA VAL A 167 -10.28 -9.86 10.89
C VAL A 167 -10.37 -8.62 10.01
N ILE A 168 -10.70 -8.79 8.73
CA ILE A 168 -10.81 -7.66 7.78
C ILE A 168 -11.93 -6.71 8.24
N GLU A 169 -13.13 -7.24 8.50
CA GLU A 169 -14.31 -6.46 8.88
C GLU A 169 -14.06 -5.66 10.16
N TRP A 170 -13.47 -6.30 11.19
CA TRP A 170 -13.15 -5.63 12.45
C TRP A 170 -12.11 -4.53 12.27
N ASN A 171 -11.06 -4.78 11.51
CA ASN A 171 -10.02 -3.78 11.28
C ASN A 171 -10.53 -2.62 10.43
N LEU A 172 -11.31 -2.90 9.38
CA LEU A 172 -11.93 -1.84 8.56
C LEU A 172 -12.87 -0.98 9.40
N PHE A 173 -13.75 -1.60 10.22
CA PHE A 173 -14.64 -0.87 11.12
C PHE A 173 -13.88 0.05 12.09
N ASP A 174 -12.83 -0.47 12.74
CA ASP A 174 -12.05 0.29 13.70
C ASP A 174 -11.22 1.42 13.03
N MET A 175 -10.63 1.15 11.88
CA MET A 175 -9.89 2.15 11.11
C MET A 175 -10.80 3.24 10.55
N GLU A 176 -11.97 2.89 10.00
CA GLU A 176 -12.96 3.85 9.51
C GLU A 176 -13.52 4.73 10.63
N ALA A 177 -13.69 4.17 11.81
CA ALA A 177 -14.20 4.93 12.96
C ALA A 177 -13.25 6.05 13.41
N LYS A 178 -11.94 5.97 13.12
CA LYS A 178 -10.92 6.80 13.79
C LYS A 178 -9.86 7.39 12.86
N PHE A 179 -9.49 6.73 11.75
CA PHE A 179 -8.25 7.04 11.04
C PHE A 179 -8.39 7.21 9.52
N CYS A 180 -9.39 6.62 8.88
CA CYS A 180 -9.54 6.67 7.42
C CYS A 180 -11.00 6.67 7.00
N ASP A 181 -11.23 6.88 5.72
CA ASP A 181 -12.51 6.58 5.09
C ASP A 181 -12.42 5.25 4.34
N VAL A 182 -13.42 4.39 4.50
CA VAL A 182 -13.60 3.21 3.64
C VAL A 182 -14.63 3.58 2.58
N GLU A 183 -14.26 3.45 1.30
CA GLU A 183 -15.09 3.87 0.17
C GLU A 183 -15.22 2.73 -0.85
N PRO A 184 -16.38 2.59 -1.50
CA PRO A 184 -16.54 1.65 -2.61
C PRO A 184 -15.49 1.88 -3.70
N VAL A 185 -14.99 0.80 -4.31
CA VAL A 185 -13.95 0.88 -5.37
C VAL A 185 -14.37 1.80 -6.52
N ASP A 186 -15.63 1.73 -6.96
CA ASP A 186 -16.15 2.57 -8.06
C ASP A 186 -16.14 4.07 -7.72
N VAL A 187 -16.37 4.42 -6.45
CA VAL A 187 -16.26 5.82 -5.97
C VAL A 187 -14.81 6.29 -6.04
N VAL A 188 -13.85 5.46 -5.60
CA VAL A 188 -12.43 5.80 -5.66
C VAL A 188 -11.93 5.87 -7.10
N VAL A 189 -12.35 4.95 -7.97
CA VAL A 189 -12.03 4.96 -9.41
C VAL A 189 -12.51 6.24 -10.07
N LYS A 190 -13.78 6.60 -9.85
CA LYS A 190 -14.35 7.84 -10.39
C LYS A 190 -13.63 9.09 -9.89
N TYR A 191 -13.25 9.12 -8.61
CA TYR A 191 -12.45 10.22 -8.05
C TYR A 191 -11.09 10.32 -8.74
N LEU A 192 -10.37 9.19 -8.90
CA LEU A 192 -9.07 9.15 -9.56
C LEU A 192 -9.15 9.60 -11.01
N GLU A 193 -10.19 9.21 -11.76
CA GLU A 193 -10.39 9.63 -13.15
C GLU A 193 -10.59 11.15 -13.31
N GLY A 194 -10.99 11.84 -12.26
CA GLY A 194 -11.13 13.30 -12.23
C GLY A 194 -9.88 14.06 -11.83
N ILE A 195 -8.76 13.39 -11.52
CA ILE A 195 -7.52 14.05 -11.08
C ILE A 195 -6.77 14.65 -12.27
N ASP A 196 -6.36 15.91 -12.09
CA ASP A 196 -5.41 16.57 -12.98
C ASP A 196 -3.99 16.42 -12.41
N SER A 197 -3.12 15.73 -13.12
CA SER A 197 -1.74 15.48 -12.69
C SER A 197 -0.89 16.76 -12.56
N SER A 198 -1.39 17.92 -13.01
CA SER A 198 -0.70 19.21 -12.82
C SER A 198 -0.63 19.66 -11.37
N VAL A 199 -1.44 19.06 -10.48
CA VAL A 199 -1.41 19.34 -9.03
C VAL A 199 -0.12 18.90 -8.34
N TYR A 200 0.59 17.92 -8.94
CA TYR A 200 1.83 17.41 -8.34
C TYR A 200 3.03 18.27 -8.68
N ARG A 201 3.91 18.45 -7.69
CA ARG A 201 5.23 19.01 -7.94
C ARG A 201 6.02 18.05 -8.84
N LYS A 202 6.46 18.53 -10.01
CA LYS A 202 7.32 17.76 -10.90
C LYS A 202 8.78 18.04 -10.53
N PRO A 203 9.60 16.99 -10.25
CA PRO A 203 11.03 17.18 -10.06
C PRO A 203 11.65 17.79 -11.33
N GLU A 204 12.30 18.96 -11.20
CA GLU A 204 13.10 19.49 -12.28
C GLU A 204 14.37 18.62 -12.44
N ARG A 205 14.50 17.93 -13.55
CA ARG A 205 15.73 17.20 -13.89
C ARG A 205 16.80 18.19 -14.32
N LYS A 206 17.58 18.70 -13.35
CA LYS A 206 18.68 19.66 -13.62
C LYS A 206 19.94 19.01 -14.17
N TYR A 207 20.08 17.70 -14.05
CA TYR A 207 21.26 16.93 -14.48
C TYR A 207 20.79 15.84 -15.46
N GLY A 208 21.39 15.88 -16.64
CA GLY A 208 21.04 15.21 -17.88
C GLY A 208 20.45 13.78 -17.83
N LYS A 209 20.08 13.36 -19.03
CA LYS A 209 19.57 11.99 -19.27
C LYS A 209 20.65 10.95 -18.97
#